data_6573011f763167a07d7f1c8909c8a21c
#
_entry.id   6573011f763167a07d7f1c8909c8a21c
#
_cell.length_a   1.000
_cell.length_b   1.000
_cell.length_c   1.000
_cell.angle_alpha   90.00
_cell.angle_beta   90.00
_cell.angle_gamma   90.00
#
_symmetry.space_group_name_H-M   'P 1'
#
loop_
_entity.id
_entity.type
_entity.pdbx_description
1 polymer ?
#
loop_
_entity_poly.entity_id
_entity_poly.type
_entity_poly.pdbx_seq_one_letter_code
_entity_poly.pdbx_strand_id
1 'polypeptide(L)'
;MVEKIKFGTLYMDGQPQEVGGWYPTDEPALGLGNTVPGKEITWLKSGNIYIAEQCLITFISFNNIARWGYTEPVKMNIDGRLATIRLLNVGEWKGAPNEWDDALNRVGDERSLWNGGKKDEWDSGLAFFGAKKSKSSPLIVRGEYGQPRSFHVVGRGFLISGPDDASPSIGWRPALEFRV
;
A
#
# COMPACT_ATOMS: atom_id res chain seq x y z
N MET A 1 7.86 -2.60 -20.93
CA MET A 1 6.67 -3.32 -20.40
C MET A 1 6.81 -3.35 -18.89
N VAL A 2 5.78 -2.93 -18.15
CA VAL A 2 5.80 -2.97 -16.67
C VAL A 2 5.68 -4.41 -16.21
N GLU A 3 6.61 -4.86 -15.34
CA GLU A 3 6.54 -6.20 -14.75
C GLU A 3 5.51 -6.21 -13.63
N LYS A 4 4.51 -7.10 -13.76
CA LYS A 4 3.47 -7.34 -12.76
C LYS A 4 3.52 -8.79 -12.33
N ILE A 5 3.34 -9.05 -11.03
CA ILE A 5 3.08 -10.39 -10.51
C ILE A 5 1.77 -10.40 -9.73
N LYS A 6 1.09 -11.55 -9.73
CA LYS A 6 -0.07 -11.83 -8.87
C LYS A 6 0.35 -12.84 -7.83
N PHE A 7 0.25 -12.49 -6.55
CA PHE A 7 0.84 -13.28 -5.48
C PHE A 7 0.29 -12.88 -4.12
N GLY A 8 -0.09 -13.88 -3.33
CA GLY A 8 -0.66 -13.68 -2.01
C GLY A 8 -2.10 -13.15 -2.03
N THR A 9 -2.75 -13.23 -0.90
CA THR A 9 -4.13 -12.78 -0.70
C THR A 9 -4.24 -12.01 0.61
N LEU A 10 -5.09 -10.98 0.64
CA LEU A 10 -5.50 -10.27 1.85
C LEU A 10 -6.50 -11.12 2.62
N TYR A 11 -6.35 -11.19 3.95
CA TYR A 11 -7.27 -11.88 4.84
C TYR A 11 -7.81 -10.93 5.91
N MET A 12 -9.07 -11.12 6.30
CA MET A 12 -9.69 -10.53 7.47
C MET A 12 -10.33 -11.63 8.29
N ASP A 13 -9.97 -11.74 9.57
CA ASP A 13 -10.37 -12.84 10.45
C ASP A 13 -10.19 -14.22 9.81
N GLY A 14 -9.08 -14.41 9.09
CA GLY A 14 -8.77 -15.64 8.38
C GLY A 14 -9.57 -15.91 7.12
N GLN A 15 -10.45 -15.00 6.69
CA GLN A 15 -11.23 -15.11 5.47
C GLN A 15 -10.57 -14.32 4.33
N PRO A 16 -10.38 -14.92 3.14
CA PRO A 16 -9.76 -14.25 2.01
C PRO A 16 -10.66 -13.13 1.46
N GLN A 17 -10.05 -11.96 1.25
CA GLN A 17 -10.73 -10.75 0.79
C GLN A 17 -10.25 -10.32 -0.60
N GLU A 18 -11.10 -9.58 -1.31
CA GLU A 18 -10.67 -8.76 -2.44
C GLU A 18 -9.97 -7.51 -1.93
N VAL A 19 -9.00 -7.00 -2.68
CA VAL A 19 -8.27 -5.77 -2.34
C VAL A 19 -9.07 -4.52 -2.73
N GLY A 20 -8.77 -3.40 -2.05
CA GLY A 20 -9.34 -2.08 -2.37
C GLY A 20 -10.67 -1.79 -1.66
N GLY A 21 -11.11 -2.63 -0.74
CA GLY A 21 -12.27 -2.36 0.12
C GLY A 21 -11.94 -1.46 1.31
N TRP A 22 -12.97 -1.10 2.08
CA TRP A 22 -12.83 -0.37 3.33
C TRP A 22 -12.56 -1.30 4.49
N TYR A 23 -11.76 -0.82 5.46
CA TYR A 23 -11.55 -1.54 6.70
C TYR A 23 -12.81 -1.47 7.56
N PRO A 24 -13.40 -2.61 7.96
CA PRO A 24 -14.63 -2.64 8.73
C PRO A 24 -14.48 -2.02 10.13
N THR A 25 -15.56 -1.45 10.63
CA THR A 25 -15.60 -0.79 11.95
C THR A 25 -15.47 -1.73 13.15
N ASP A 26 -15.70 -3.02 12.94
CA ASP A 26 -15.46 -4.08 13.92
C ASP A 26 -13.99 -4.51 14.01
N GLU A 27 -13.12 -3.87 13.21
CA GLU A 27 -11.68 -4.00 13.24
C GLU A 27 -11.16 -5.45 13.15
N PRO A 28 -11.53 -6.22 12.11
CA PRO A 28 -11.13 -7.61 11.98
C PRO A 28 -9.61 -7.76 11.90
N ALA A 29 -9.10 -8.93 12.28
CA ALA A 29 -7.69 -9.23 12.21
C ALA A 29 -7.21 -9.22 10.74
N LEU A 30 -6.24 -8.33 10.43
CA LEU A 30 -5.60 -8.29 9.12
C LEU A 30 -4.55 -9.39 9.00
N GLY A 31 -4.49 -10.00 7.81
CA GLY A 31 -3.47 -10.95 7.44
C GLY A 31 -3.12 -10.89 5.96
N LEU A 32 -1.94 -11.36 5.64
CA LEU A 32 -1.55 -11.74 4.28
C LEU A 32 -1.18 -13.22 4.30
N GLY A 33 -1.46 -13.92 3.23
CA GLY A 33 -1.22 -15.36 3.20
C GLY A 33 -1.19 -15.93 1.80
N ASN A 34 -1.31 -17.25 1.71
CA ASN A 34 -1.28 -17.97 0.45
C ASN A 34 -2.32 -17.46 -0.53
N THR A 35 -1.98 -17.53 -1.79
CA THR A 35 -2.82 -17.08 -2.91
C THR A 35 -4.11 -17.88 -2.96
N VAL A 36 -5.22 -17.16 -3.01
CA VAL A 36 -6.55 -17.70 -3.33
C VAL A 36 -6.90 -17.24 -4.74
N PRO A 37 -7.17 -18.15 -5.67
CA PRO A 37 -7.53 -17.80 -7.04
C PRO A 37 -8.70 -16.81 -7.11
N GLY A 38 -8.50 -15.73 -7.87
CA GLY A 38 -9.46 -14.63 -8.01
C GLY A 38 -9.37 -13.55 -6.92
N LYS A 39 -8.52 -13.73 -5.90
CA LYS A 39 -8.28 -12.77 -4.82
C LYS A 39 -6.80 -12.43 -4.65
N GLU A 40 -6.02 -12.59 -5.70
CA GLU A 40 -4.60 -12.30 -5.71
C GLU A 40 -4.34 -10.80 -5.61
N ILE A 41 -3.31 -10.45 -4.85
CA ILE A 41 -2.76 -9.11 -4.86
C ILE A 41 -1.89 -8.95 -6.11
N THR A 42 -2.13 -7.88 -6.86
CA THR A 42 -1.26 -7.49 -7.98
C THR A 42 -0.16 -6.58 -7.48
N TRP A 43 1.07 -6.90 -7.86
CA TRP A 43 2.26 -6.16 -7.50
C TRP A 43 2.98 -5.65 -8.73
N LEU A 44 3.49 -4.43 -8.65
CA LEU A 44 4.31 -3.76 -9.68
C LEU A 44 5.76 -3.77 -9.25
N LYS A 45 6.65 -4.21 -10.12
CA LYS A 45 8.08 -4.22 -9.84
C LYS A 45 8.70 -2.83 -9.99
N SER A 46 9.40 -2.37 -8.97
CA SER A 46 10.21 -1.16 -8.97
C SER A 46 11.60 -1.46 -8.40
N GLY A 47 12.59 -1.63 -9.26
CA GLY A 47 13.92 -2.07 -8.82
C GLY A 47 13.88 -3.44 -8.17
N ASN A 48 14.28 -3.51 -6.90
CA ASN A 48 14.35 -4.76 -6.13
C ASN A 48 13.09 -5.03 -5.29
N ILE A 49 12.10 -4.14 -5.34
CA ILE A 49 10.85 -4.28 -4.57
C ILE A 49 9.66 -4.42 -5.52
N TYR A 50 8.61 -5.00 -4.99
CA TYR A 50 7.29 -5.04 -5.59
C TYR A 50 6.35 -4.21 -4.73
N ILE A 51 5.59 -3.30 -5.34
CA ILE A 51 4.65 -2.41 -4.66
C ILE A 51 3.24 -2.83 -5.05
N ALA A 52 2.34 -2.90 -4.09
CA ALA A 52 0.94 -3.21 -4.38
C ALA A 52 0.36 -2.19 -5.38
N GLU A 53 -0.27 -2.70 -6.45
CA GLU A 53 -0.86 -1.90 -7.52
C GLU A 53 -1.87 -0.87 -7.01
N GLN A 54 -2.57 -1.22 -5.95
CA GLN A 54 -3.52 -0.36 -5.23
C GLN A 54 -3.36 -0.53 -3.72
N CYS A 55 -3.95 0.36 -2.94
CA CYS A 55 -4.10 0.09 -1.51
C CYS A 55 -4.87 -1.21 -1.33
N LEU A 56 -4.37 -2.11 -0.48
CA LEU A 56 -5.04 -3.37 -0.18
C LEU A 56 -6.36 -3.12 0.53
N ILE A 57 -6.38 -2.08 1.35
CA ILE A 57 -7.54 -1.65 2.11
C ILE A 57 -7.45 -0.14 2.37
N THR A 58 -8.59 0.53 2.42
CA THR A 58 -8.73 1.96 2.73
C THR A 58 -9.59 2.16 3.97
N PHE A 59 -9.76 3.41 4.41
CA PHE A 59 -10.46 3.74 5.65
C PHE A 59 -9.89 3.04 6.88
N ILE A 60 -8.56 2.86 6.90
CA ILE A 60 -7.78 2.24 7.95
C ILE A 60 -6.80 3.25 8.55
N SER A 61 -6.63 3.23 9.87
CA SER A 61 -5.63 4.07 10.52
C SER A 61 -4.25 3.39 10.57
N PHE A 62 -3.20 4.18 10.78
CA PHE A 62 -1.86 3.63 11.02
C PHE A 62 -1.84 2.71 12.25
N ASN A 63 -2.57 3.09 13.32
CA ASN A 63 -2.67 2.28 14.52
C ASN A 63 -3.36 0.93 14.28
N ASN A 64 -4.34 0.86 13.37
CA ASN A 64 -4.92 -0.42 12.97
C ASN A 64 -3.89 -1.31 12.25
N ILE A 65 -3.09 -0.73 11.32
CA ILE A 65 -2.03 -1.47 10.64
C ILE A 65 -0.98 -1.96 11.65
N ALA A 66 -0.60 -1.09 12.62
CA ALA A 66 0.37 -1.41 13.67
C ALA A 66 -0.13 -2.52 14.61
N ARG A 67 -1.41 -2.50 14.97
CA ARG A 67 -2.05 -3.54 15.81
C ARG A 67 -1.82 -4.94 15.25
N TRP A 68 -1.86 -5.08 13.93
CA TRP A 68 -1.68 -6.36 13.25
C TRP A 68 -0.24 -6.61 12.80
N GLY A 69 0.71 -5.75 13.21
CA GLY A 69 2.14 -5.96 13.03
C GLY A 69 2.71 -5.53 11.68
N TYR A 70 1.93 -4.88 10.80
CA TYR A 70 2.36 -4.55 9.43
C TYR A 70 3.00 -3.17 9.26
N THR A 71 3.28 -2.45 10.34
CA THR A 71 4.09 -1.22 10.28
C THR A 71 5.59 -1.48 10.29
N GLU A 72 5.98 -2.68 10.75
CA GLU A 72 7.36 -3.17 10.71
C GLU A 72 7.53 -4.24 9.64
N PRO A 73 8.76 -4.50 9.15
CA PRO A 73 8.99 -5.57 8.18
C PRO A 73 8.62 -6.95 8.74
N VAL A 74 7.69 -7.63 8.08
CA VAL A 74 7.22 -8.97 8.45
C VAL A 74 7.73 -9.98 7.43
N LYS A 75 8.44 -11.00 7.91
CA LYS A 75 8.85 -12.15 7.10
C LYS A 75 7.77 -13.21 7.15
N MET A 76 7.33 -13.65 5.99
CA MET A 76 6.31 -14.69 5.88
C MET A 76 6.56 -15.60 4.69
N ASN A 77 6.08 -16.82 4.79
CA ASN A 77 6.03 -17.73 3.65
C ASN A 77 4.67 -17.60 3.00
N ILE A 78 4.66 -17.28 1.71
CA ILE A 78 3.46 -17.21 0.88
C ILE A 78 3.71 -18.11 -0.32
N ASP A 79 2.85 -19.11 -0.52
CA ASP A 79 2.95 -20.09 -1.62
C ASP A 79 4.34 -20.78 -1.71
N GLY A 80 4.94 -21.08 -0.54
CA GLY A 80 6.27 -21.69 -0.49
C GLY A 80 7.44 -20.72 -0.71
N ARG A 81 7.18 -19.43 -0.92
CA ARG A 81 8.22 -18.41 -1.13
C ARG A 81 8.37 -17.52 0.10
N LEU A 82 9.61 -17.33 0.54
CA LEU A 82 9.90 -16.41 1.65
C LEU A 82 9.88 -14.97 1.14
N ALA A 83 8.97 -14.18 1.67
CA ALA A 83 8.82 -12.77 1.36
C ALA A 83 8.94 -11.91 2.63
N THR A 84 9.36 -10.68 2.46
CA THR A 84 9.28 -9.63 3.47
C THR A 84 8.23 -8.61 3.03
N ILE A 85 7.21 -8.40 3.85
CA ILE A 85 6.19 -7.37 3.63
C ILE A 85 6.49 -6.20 4.55
N ARG A 86 6.46 -4.99 4.02
CA ARG A 86 6.71 -3.77 4.78
C ARG A 86 6.00 -2.56 4.19
N LEU A 87 5.95 -1.48 4.93
CA LEU A 87 5.56 -0.19 4.37
C LEU A 87 6.68 0.37 3.49
N LEU A 88 6.31 1.23 2.53
CA LEU A 88 7.26 1.98 1.70
C LEU A 88 8.01 3.02 2.53
N ASN A 89 9.29 3.20 2.25
CA ASN A 89 10.02 4.37 2.69
C ASN A 89 9.55 5.60 1.89
N VAL A 90 8.87 6.51 2.56
CA VAL A 90 8.21 7.66 1.95
C VAL A 90 8.95 8.98 2.16
N GLY A 91 10.16 8.93 2.74
CA GLY A 91 10.93 10.11 3.11
C GLY A 91 10.42 10.78 4.40
N GLU A 92 11.18 11.73 4.93
CA GLU A 92 10.86 12.41 6.19
C GLU A 92 10.31 13.82 5.99
N TRP A 93 10.52 14.40 4.81
CA TRP A 93 10.02 15.73 4.43
C TRP A 93 9.66 15.78 2.95
N LYS A 94 8.95 16.81 2.56
CA LYS A 94 8.57 17.03 1.16
C LYS A 94 9.83 17.16 0.29
N GLY A 95 9.95 16.28 -0.72
CA GLY A 95 11.10 16.24 -1.64
C GLY A 95 12.28 15.40 -1.17
N ALA A 96 12.22 14.78 0.05
CA ALA A 96 13.21 13.78 0.43
C ALA A 96 13.18 12.57 -0.51
N PRO A 97 14.34 11.95 -0.79
CA PRO A 97 14.38 10.69 -1.55
C PRO A 97 13.45 9.64 -0.92
N ASN A 98 12.67 8.98 -1.74
CA ASN A 98 11.68 8.02 -1.27
C ASN A 98 11.33 6.99 -2.34
N GLU A 99 10.88 5.82 -1.90
CA GLU A 99 10.57 4.70 -2.79
C GLU A 99 9.34 4.93 -3.67
N TRP A 100 8.41 5.79 -3.25
CA TRP A 100 7.23 6.10 -4.06
C TRP A 100 7.59 6.93 -5.31
N ASP A 101 8.32 8.02 -5.13
CA ASP A 101 8.77 8.85 -6.26
C ASP A 101 9.70 8.06 -7.19
N ASP A 102 10.56 7.22 -6.63
CA ASP A 102 11.41 6.30 -7.41
C ASP A 102 10.58 5.31 -8.22
N ALA A 103 9.51 4.76 -7.64
CA ALA A 103 8.61 3.84 -8.33
C ALA A 103 7.90 4.54 -9.49
N LEU A 104 7.36 5.74 -9.27
CA LEU A 104 6.72 6.52 -10.32
C LEU A 104 7.69 6.87 -11.46
N ASN A 105 8.97 7.15 -11.14
CA ASN A 105 9.99 7.41 -12.15
C ASN A 105 10.38 6.16 -12.95
N ARG A 106 10.36 4.98 -12.36
CA ARG A 106 10.77 3.70 -12.99
C ARG A 106 9.65 3.01 -13.74
N VAL A 107 8.47 3.00 -13.16
CA VAL A 107 7.31 2.25 -13.64
C VAL A 107 6.42 3.12 -14.52
N GLY A 108 6.35 4.41 -14.22
CA GLY A 108 5.41 5.37 -14.77
C GLY A 108 4.41 5.85 -13.72
N ASP A 109 3.84 7.02 -13.95
CA ASP A 109 2.89 7.65 -13.03
C ASP A 109 1.45 7.63 -13.58
N GLU A 110 1.18 6.87 -14.63
CA GLU A 110 -0.16 6.72 -15.14
C GLU A 110 -1.08 6.08 -14.09
N ARG A 111 -2.20 6.71 -13.84
CA ARG A 111 -3.20 6.27 -12.85
C ARG A 111 -3.66 4.83 -13.11
N SER A 112 -3.79 4.44 -14.36
CA SER A 112 -4.16 3.07 -14.77
C SER A 112 -3.22 1.97 -14.27
N LEU A 113 -1.96 2.33 -13.98
CA LEU A 113 -0.97 1.40 -13.42
C LEU A 113 -1.11 1.20 -11.92
N TRP A 114 -1.63 2.20 -11.19
CA TRP A 114 -1.54 2.28 -9.73
C TRP A 114 -2.88 2.22 -9.00
N ASN A 115 -3.97 1.98 -9.72
CA ASN A 115 -5.31 1.98 -9.15
C ASN A 115 -6.14 0.74 -9.51
N GLY A 116 -5.50 -0.37 -9.84
CA GLY A 116 -6.22 -1.60 -10.23
C GLY A 116 -7.15 -1.40 -11.43
N GLY A 117 -6.91 -0.37 -12.25
CA GLY A 117 -7.76 -0.02 -13.39
C GLY A 117 -9.07 0.69 -13.01
N LYS A 118 -9.30 1.03 -11.75
CA LYS A 118 -10.49 1.79 -11.32
C LYS A 118 -10.41 3.21 -11.86
N LYS A 119 -11.53 3.67 -12.44
CA LYS A 119 -11.68 5.04 -12.94
C LYS A 119 -12.31 5.90 -11.86
N ASP A 120 -11.70 7.06 -11.61
CA ASP A 120 -12.29 8.32 -11.11
C ASP A 120 -13.15 8.28 -9.85
N GLU A 121 -12.97 7.32 -8.95
CA GLU A 121 -13.64 7.39 -7.67
C GLU A 121 -12.82 8.25 -6.69
N TRP A 122 -13.48 9.16 -6.01
CA TRP A 122 -12.92 10.04 -4.98
C TRP A 122 -12.22 9.28 -3.85
N ASP A 123 -12.59 8.02 -3.66
CA ASP A 123 -12.13 7.10 -2.64
C ASP A 123 -11.18 6.05 -3.20
N SER A 124 -10.34 6.44 -4.15
CA SER A 124 -9.50 5.50 -4.90
C SER A 124 -8.37 4.85 -4.09
N GLY A 125 -8.15 5.29 -2.84
CA GLY A 125 -7.05 4.77 -2.03
C GLY A 125 -5.68 4.98 -2.67
N LEU A 126 -5.48 6.10 -3.35
CA LEU A 126 -4.19 6.44 -3.96
C LEU A 126 -3.21 7.03 -2.95
N ALA A 127 -3.69 7.52 -1.80
CA ALA A 127 -2.86 7.91 -0.69
C ALA A 127 -2.66 6.73 0.27
N PHE A 128 -1.49 6.65 0.89
CA PHE A 128 -1.13 5.53 1.76
C PHE A 128 -0.12 5.95 2.83
N PHE A 129 -0.14 5.23 3.95
CA PHE A 129 0.82 5.41 5.03
C PHE A 129 2.18 4.84 4.66
N GLY A 130 3.24 5.61 4.97
CA GLY A 130 4.61 5.18 4.82
C GLY A 130 5.22 4.64 6.11
N ALA A 131 6.38 4.00 5.95
CA ALA A 131 7.18 3.53 7.07
C ALA A 131 7.71 4.70 7.90
N LYS A 132 7.64 4.59 9.22
CA LYS A 132 8.29 5.53 10.15
C LYS A 132 9.75 5.13 10.33
N LYS A 133 10.65 6.10 10.30
CA LYS A 133 12.07 5.85 10.55
C LYS A 133 12.35 5.60 12.03
N SER A 134 11.60 6.24 12.91
CA SER A 134 11.67 6.06 14.35
C SER A 134 10.32 6.37 14.99
N LYS A 135 10.18 6.10 16.31
CA LYS A 135 8.95 6.43 17.06
C LYS A 135 8.66 7.94 17.07
N SER A 136 9.71 8.78 17.00
CA SER A 136 9.60 10.24 16.97
C SER A 136 9.42 10.83 15.58
N SER A 137 9.58 10.02 14.52
CA SER A 137 9.36 10.49 13.15
C SER A 137 7.89 10.84 12.91
N PRO A 138 7.60 11.89 12.13
CA PRO A 138 6.22 12.16 11.73
C PRO A 138 5.64 10.99 10.93
N LEU A 139 4.34 10.81 11.02
CA LEU A 139 3.62 9.87 10.18
C LEU A 139 3.33 10.54 8.83
N ILE A 140 3.91 10.00 7.79
CA ILE A 140 3.83 10.55 6.44
C ILE A 140 2.84 9.72 5.61
N VAL A 141 1.97 10.44 4.91
CA VAL A 141 1.10 9.90 3.87
C VAL A 141 1.61 10.38 2.51
N ARG A 142 1.76 9.46 1.58
CA ARG A 142 2.13 9.75 0.19
C ARG A 142 1.00 9.39 -0.76
N GLY A 143 1.15 9.82 -2.00
CA GLY A 143 0.18 9.62 -3.05
C GLY A 143 -0.78 10.78 -3.19
N GLU A 144 -1.96 10.53 -3.70
CA GLU A 144 -2.97 11.56 -3.91
C GLU A 144 -3.95 11.58 -2.75
N TYR A 145 -4.06 12.74 -2.10
CA TYR A 145 -4.97 12.97 -1.00
C TYR A 145 -6.04 14.00 -1.38
N GLY A 146 -7.30 13.69 -1.09
CA GLY A 146 -8.42 14.56 -1.45
C GLY A 146 -8.78 14.49 -2.94
N GLN A 147 -9.16 15.62 -3.52
CA GLN A 147 -9.54 15.70 -4.93
C GLN A 147 -8.38 15.33 -5.86
N PRO A 148 -8.58 14.46 -6.83
CA PRO A 148 -7.55 14.14 -7.81
C PRO A 148 -7.17 15.40 -8.57
N ARG A 149 -5.88 15.72 -8.57
CA ARG A 149 -5.33 16.85 -9.35
C ARG A 149 -5.29 16.56 -10.84
N SER A 150 -5.31 15.28 -11.20
CA SER A 150 -5.30 14.81 -12.58
C SER A 150 -6.00 13.47 -12.68
N PHE A 151 -6.78 13.26 -13.74
CA PHE A 151 -7.40 11.98 -14.04
C PHE A 151 -6.43 10.98 -14.67
N HIS A 152 -5.23 11.39 -15.05
CA HIS A 152 -4.29 10.59 -15.84
C HIS A 152 -3.06 10.14 -15.05
N VAL A 153 -2.61 10.92 -14.07
CA VAL A 153 -1.39 10.64 -13.32
C VAL A 153 -1.65 10.55 -11.81
N VAL A 154 -0.85 9.73 -11.14
CA VAL A 154 -0.88 9.57 -9.69
C VAL A 154 -0.05 10.66 -9.02
N GLY A 155 -0.57 11.24 -7.95
CA GLY A 155 0.07 12.32 -7.23
C GLY A 155 1.32 11.89 -6.45
N ARG A 156 2.24 12.85 -6.28
CA ARG A 156 3.44 12.76 -5.43
C ARG A 156 3.24 13.51 -4.11
N GLY A 157 2.00 13.53 -3.63
CA GLY A 157 1.61 14.27 -2.44
C GLY A 157 2.41 13.88 -1.20
N PHE A 158 2.50 14.80 -0.27
CA PHE A 158 3.11 14.64 1.03
C PHE A 158 2.19 15.26 2.07
N LEU A 159 1.76 14.47 3.04
CA LEU A 159 0.90 14.92 4.12
C LEU A 159 1.39 14.31 5.44
N ILE A 160 1.34 15.09 6.51
CA ILE A 160 1.49 14.60 7.88
C ILE A 160 0.12 14.25 8.42
N SER A 161 -0.04 13.06 8.96
CA SER A 161 -1.30 12.53 9.47
C SER A 161 -1.15 12.09 10.92
N GLY A 162 -2.26 12.06 11.65
CA GLY A 162 -2.32 11.42 12.96
C GLY A 162 -2.38 9.89 12.85
N PRO A 163 -1.92 9.16 13.88
CA PRO A 163 -1.88 7.70 13.85
C PRO A 163 -3.28 7.06 13.89
N ASP A 164 -4.28 7.78 14.37
CA ASP A 164 -5.69 7.34 14.42
C ASP A 164 -6.54 7.85 13.26
N ASP A 165 -5.94 8.68 12.38
CA ASP A 165 -6.66 9.21 11.23
C ASP A 165 -7.00 8.08 10.26
N ALA A 166 -8.27 7.98 9.89
CA ALA A 166 -8.76 7.08 8.88
C ALA A 166 -9.62 7.86 7.88
N SER A 167 -9.43 7.58 6.61
CA SER A 167 -10.15 8.25 5.53
C SER A 167 -10.34 7.28 4.36
N PRO A 168 -11.45 7.38 3.64
CA PRO A 168 -11.63 6.61 2.40
C PRO A 168 -10.50 6.80 1.39
N SER A 169 -9.83 7.96 1.43
CA SER A 169 -8.73 8.29 0.52
C SER A 169 -7.37 7.77 0.97
N ILE A 170 -7.22 7.30 2.20
CA ILE A 170 -5.94 6.81 2.74
C ILE A 170 -6.04 5.32 3.04
N GLY A 171 -5.01 4.59 2.66
CA GLY A 171 -4.99 3.16 2.86
C GLY A 171 -3.64 2.56 3.19
N TRP A 172 -3.62 1.25 3.17
CA TRP A 172 -2.43 0.43 3.33
C TRP A 172 -1.97 -0.07 1.96
N ARG A 173 -0.80 0.41 1.52
CA ARG A 173 -0.12 0.00 0.29
C ARG A 173 1.26 -0.54 0.64
N PRO A 174 1.40 -1.83 0.89
CA PRO A 174 2.68 -2.43 1.25
C PRO A 174 3.61 -2.59 0.05
N ALA A 175 4.90 -2.76 0.38
CA ALA A 175 5.92 -3.29 -0.50
C ALA A 175 6.24 -4.74 -0.12
N LEU A 176 6.70 -5.50 -1.11
CA LEU A 176 7.10 -6.90 -0.98
C LEU A 176 8.52 -7.08 -1.51
N GLU A 177 9.34 -7.79 -0.77
CA GLU A 177 10.69 -8.21 -1.16
C GLU A 177 10.79 -9.73 -1.07
N PHE A 178 11.23 -10.37 -2.15
CA PHE A 178 11.62 -11.77 -2.08
C PHE A 178 13.07 -11.90 -1.61
N ARG A 179 13.34 -12.87 -0.75
CA ARG A 179 14.72 -13.28 -0.51
C ARG A 179 15.21 -14.09 -1.71
N VAL A 180 16.34 -13.66 -2.22
CA VAL A 180 17.17 -14.45 -3.14
C VAL A 180 17.91 -15.52 -2.38
#